data_8f17fcfba4f40d6a099b1d6a1d76b587
#
_entry.id   8f17fcfba4f40d6a099b1d6a1d76b587
#
_cell.length_a   1.000
_cell.length_b   1.000
_cell.length_c   1.000
_cell.angle_alpha   90.00
_cell.angle_beta   90.00
_cell.angle_gamma   90.00
#
_symmetry.space_group_name_H-M   'P 1'
#
loop_
_entity.id
_entity.type
_entity.pdbx_description
1 polymer ?
#
loop_
_entity_poly.entity_id
_entity_poly.type
_entity_poly.pdbx_seq_one_letter_code
_entity_poly.pdbx_strand_id
1 'polypeptide(L)'
;MPNGLTEDGTKDAADIYYASLSYYPYQMYINWVPMDEGNVLYNDKKFATLLYQWHNDAFTEYSKVSDAGAFVKNNIYDFVDESEKTVVVVDCENSDPYKLCATLRNLDNEVMQKISTIILFDDVHTASAWRILESFVKIPVEHIMIERIKQNKSLVDIKLTARACQEHYQRQVDSFVIVSSDSDYWGLISSLPDARFLVMIEREKCGPDMKSALADAGIFYCYLDDFYSGNSEDIKKNALFKEMYRWIDNSIHLNVNDMFDAALRNTRIEMSPAERRQFYEKHIKHMTLTIDENGNVSIELKRG
;
A
#
# COMPACT_ATOMS: atom_id res chain seq x y z
N MET A 1 -29.50 -27.44 -9.51
CA MET A 1 -29.33 -27.44 -8.06
C MET A 1 -28.65 -28.71 -7.68
N PRO A 2 -27.52 -28.73 -7.08
CA PRO A 2 -27.09 -29.90 -6.37
C PRO A 2 -27.86 -29.92 -5.06
N ASN A 3 -29.05 -30.51 -5.09
CA ASN A 3 -29.79 -30.96 -3.89
C ASN A 3 -29.09 -32.15 -3.27
N GLY A 4 -27.79 -32.23 -3.37
CA GLY A 4 -27.03 -33.37 -3.00
C GLY A 4 -26.15 -33.16 -1.82
N LEU A 5 -26.55 -32.36 -0.91
CA LEU A 5 -25.95 -32.38 0.40
C LEU A 5 -26.59 -33.55 1.12
N THR A 6 -25.78 -34.54 1.34
CA THR A 6 -26.13 -35.76 1.99
C THR A 6 -26.72 -35.51 3.37
N GLU A 7 -27.61 -36.37 3.79
CA GLU A 7 -28.33 -36.30 5.08
C GLU A 7 -27.44 -36.40 6.33
N ASP A 8 -26.11 -36.43 6.17
CA ASP A 8 -25.14 -36.78 7.19
C ASP A 8 -24.22 -35.67 7.71
N GLY A 9 -24.63 -34.42 7.58
CA GLY A 9 -23.98 -33.36 8.33
C GLY A 9 -22.90 -32.57 7.61
N THR A 10 -22.68 -32.78 6.31
CA THR A 10 -21.81 -31.90 5.48
C THR A 10 -22.46 -30.54 5.14
N LYS A 11 -23.62 -30.30 5.73
CA LYS A 11 -24.41 -29.07 5.52
C LYS A 11 -23.68 -27.82 5.86
N ASP A 12 -22.89 -27.80 6.94
CA ASP A 12 -22.22 -26.62 7.43
C ASP A 12 -21.08 -26.17 6.51
N ALA A 13 -20.33 -27.08 5.94
CA ALA A 13 -19.26 -26.75 4.99
C ALA A 13 -19.82 -26.23 3.67
N ALA A 14 -20.94 -26.79 3.21
CA ALA A 14 -21.61 -26.31 2.01
C ALA A 14 -22.30 -24.96 2.25
N ASP A 15 -22.88 -24.72 3.42
CA ASP A 15 -23.50 -23.45 3.77
C ASP A 15 -22.45 -22.34 3.85
N ILE A 16 -21.27 -22.61 4.38
CA ILE A 16 -20.12 -21.68 4.35
C ILE A 16 -19.69 -21.41 2.91
N TYR A 17 -19.67 -22.44 2.09
CA TYR A 17 -19.32 -22.35 0.69
C TYR A 17 -20.31 -21.50 -0.11
N TYR A 18 -21.62 -21.74 0.08
CA TYR A 18 -22.67 -20.97 -0.55
C TYR A 18 -22.73 -19.52 -0.02
N ALA A 19 -22.47 -19.30 1.24
CA ALA A 19 -22.43 -17.95 1.81
C ALA A 19 -21.28 -17.12 1.23
N SER A 20 -20.13 -17.74 0.95
CA SER A 20 -19.00 -17.06 0.28
C SER A 20 -19.26 -16.79 -1.22
N LEU A 21 -20.06 -17.63 -1.88
CA LEU A 21 -20.42 -17.50 -3.29
C LEU A 21 -21.69 -16.65 -3.53
N SER A 22 -22.55 -16.47 -2.53
CA SER A 22 -23.81 -15.72 -2.66
C SER A 22 -23.62 -14.21 -2.92
N TYR A 23 -22.43 -13.71 -2.74
CA TYR A 23 -22.06 -12.33 -3.08
C TYR A 23 -21.79 -12.10 -4.59
N TYR A 24 -21.79 -13.15 -5.41
CA TYR A 24 -21.47 -13.06 -6.82
C TYR A 24 -22.70 -13.28 -7.70
N PRO A 25 -22.92 -12.43 -8.72
CA PRO A 25 -24.12 -12.49 -9.56
C PRO A 25 -24.19 -13.71 -10.49
N TYR A 26 -23.18 -14.56 -10.52
CA TYR A 26 -23.14 -15.75 -11.34
C TYR A 26 -23.11 -16.99 -10.46
N GLN A 27 -24.06 -17.89 -10.67
CA GLN A 27 -24.06 -19.20 -10.04
C GLN A 27 -22.95 -20.06 -10.69
N MET A 28 -21.90 -20.31 -9.94
CA MET A 28 -20.88 -21.28 -10.36
C MET A 28 -21.35 -22.68 -9.98
N TYR A 29 -21.45 -23.53 -10.97
CA TYR A 29 -21.65 -24.95 -10.75
C TYR A 29 -20.29 -25.60 -10.53
N ILE A 30 -19.97 -25.92 -9.30
CA ILE A 30 -18.80 -26.73 -8.98
C ILE A 30 -19.27 -28.16 -8.96
N ASN A 31 -18.71 -29.00 -9.81
CA ASN A 31 -18.89 -30.42 -9.71
C ASN A 31 -18.23 -30.89 -8.42
N TRP A 32 -19.05 -31.13 -7.45
CA TRP A 32 -18.63 -31.67 -6.16
C TRP A 32 -18.20 -33.11 -6.35
N VAL A 33 -16.93 -33.39 -6.16
CA VAL A 33 -16.42 -34.79 -6.09
C VAL A 33 -16.42 -35.16 -4.63
N PRO A 34 -17.17 -36.21 -4.23
CA PRO A 34 -17.10 -36.72 -2.87
C PRO A 34 -15.67 -37.16 -2.57
N MET A 35 -15.08 -36.60 -1.51
CA MET A 35 -13.77 -37.03 -1.06
C MET A 35 -13.92 -38.16 -0.07
N ASP A 36 -12.99 -39.11 -0.12
CA ASP A 36 -12.96 -40.23 0.79
C ASP A 36 -13.02 -39.78 2.25
N GLU A 37 -13.75 -40.59 3.07
CA GLU A 37 -13.89 -40.34 4.50
C GLU A 37 -12.51 -40.20 5.15
N GLY A 38 -12.20 -38.98 5.62
CA GLY A 38 -10.95 -38.65 6.31
C GLY A 38 -10.12 -37.53 5.66
N ASN A 39 -10.48 -37.09 4.46
CA ASN A 39 -9.76 -36.04 3.76
C ASN A 39 -10.60 -34.76 3.72
N VAL A 40 -10.57 -33.98 4.80
CA VAL A 40 -11.40 -32.79 5.01
C VAL A 40 -10.73 -31.57 4.36
N LEU A 41 -10.49 -31.62 3.04
CA LEU A 41 -9.85 -30.50 2.31
C LEU A 41 -10.67 -29.23 2.35
N TYR A 42 -11.97 -29.27 2.50
CA TYR A 42 -12.84 -28.08 2.54
C TYR A 42 -12.80 -27.32 3.87
N ASN A 43 -12.31 -27.94 4.94
CA ASN A 43 -12.03 -27.26 6.21
C ASN A 43 -10.57 -26.80 6.32
N ASP A 44 -9.75 -27.06 5.29
CA ASP A 44 -8.36 -26.66 5.26
C ASP A 44 -8.24 -25.23 4.73
N LYS A 45 -7.53 -24.37 5.46
CA LYS A 45 -7.15 -23.03 4.98
C LYS A 45 -6.55 -23.09 3.57
N LYS A 46 -5.80 -24.14 3.26
CA LYS A 46 -5.22 -24.38 1.95
C LYS A 46 -6.27 -24.50 0.85
N PHE A 47 -7.33 -25.25 1.08
CA PHE A 47 -8.41 -25.42 0.09
C PHE A 47 -9.16 -24.10 -0.14
N ALA A 48 -9.51 -23.39 0.93
CA ALA A 48 -10.13 -22.07 0.84
C ALA A 48 -9.26 -21.08 0.10
N THR A 49 -7.95 -21.10 0.34
CA THR A 49 -6.96 -20.27 -0.34
C THR A 49 -6.88 -20.60 -1.83
N LEU A 50 -6.77 -21.88 -2.18
CA LEU A 50 -6.75 -22.33 -3.59
C LEU A 50 -8.02 -21.91 -4.33
N LEU A 51 -9.17 -22.03 -3.68
CA LEU A 51 -10.45 -21.66 -4.27
C LEU A 51 -10.56 -20.14 -4.48
N TYR A 52 -10.12 -19.36 -3.51
CA TYR A 52 -10.06 -17.92 -3.63
C TYR A 52 -9.14 -17.50 -4.79
N GLN A 53 -7.96 -18.08 -4.88
CA GLN A 53 -6.99 -17.82 -5.93
C GLN A 53 -7.55 -18.18 -7.31
N TRP A 54 -8.10 -19.39 -7.44
CA TRP A 54 -8.73 -19.83 -8.69
C TRP A 54 -9.87 -18.88 -9.10
N HIS A 55 -10.73 -18.52 -8.16
CA HIS A 55 -11.82 -17.58 -8.42
C HIS A 55 -11.31 -16.23 -8.92
N ASN A 56 -10.33 -15.65 -8.25
CA ASN A 56 -9.76 -14.37 -8.65
C ASN A 56 -9.08 -14.42 -10.03
N ASP A 57 -8.40 -15.52 -10.34
CA ASP A 57 -7.75 -15.69 -11.63
C ASP A 57 -8.75 -15.94 -12.77
N ALA A 58 -9.86 -16.62 -12.50
CA ALA A 58 -10.89 -16.91 -13.49
C ALA A 58 -11.84 -15.73 -13.76
N PHE A 59 -12.03 -14.83 -12.78
CA PHE A 59 -13.03 -13.78 -12.82
C PHE A 59 -12.41 -12.38 -12.58
N THR A 60 -11.42 -12.02 -13.38
CA THR A 60 -10.69 -10.74 -13.27
C THR A 60 -11.57 -9.49 -13.40
N GLU A 61 -12.75 -9.60 -14.01
CA GLU A 61 -13.68 -8.47 -14.16
C GLU A 61 -14.27 -7.97 -12.83
N TYR A 62 -14.19 -8.78 -11.78
CA TYR A 62 -14.63 -8.39 -10.43
C TYR A 62 -13.65 -7.49 -9.68
N SER A 63 -12.50 -7.17 -10.26
CA SER A 63 -11.55 -6.20 -9.71
C SER A 63 -12.12 -4.77 -9.55
N LYS A 64 -13.36 -4.55 -10.00
CA LYS A 64 -14.13 -3.32 -9.79
C LYS A 64 -14.96 -3.31 -8.49
N VAL A 65 -14.86 -4.35 -7.67
CA VAL A 65 -15.52 -4.38 -6.36
C VAL A 65 -14.95 -3.27 -5.48
N SER A 66 -15.82 -2.63 -4.73
CA SER A 66 -15.49 -1.42 -3.95
C SER A 66 -14.51 -1.67 -2.80
N ASP A 67 -14.27 -2.92 -2.39
CA ASP A 67 -13.33 -3.28 -1.32
C ASP A 67 -13.09 -4.80 -1.30
N ALA A 68 -11.98 -5.20 -0.67
CA ALA A 68 -11.66 -6.61 -0.46
C ALA A 68 -12.70 -7.32 0.41
N GLY A 69 -13.07 -8.53 0.01
CA GLY A 69 -14.04 -9.34 0.72
C GLY A 69 -13.56 -9.75 2.13
N ALA A 70 -14.52 -10.12 2.98
CA ALA A 70 -14.24 -10.55 4.36
C ALA A 70 -13.25 -11.73 4.43
N PHE A 71 -13.31 -12.65 3.47
CA PHE A 71 -12.38 -13.78 3.42
C PHE A 71 -10.92 -13.32 3.31
N VAL A 72 -10.62 -12.36 2.43
CA VAL A 72 -9.26 -11.83 2.25
C VAL A 72 -8.79 -11.14 3.53
N LYS A 73 -9.63 -10.27 4.07
CA LYS A 73 -9.32 -9.52 5.29
C LYS A 73 -9.09 -10.45 6.48
N ASN A 74 -9.95 -11.44 6.67
CA ASN A 74 -9.82 -12.40 7.76
C ASN A 74 -8.53 -13.22 7.64
N ASN A 75 -8.13 -13.66 6.43
CA ASN A 75 -6.85 -14.35 6.27
C ASN A 75 -5.65 -13.48 6.65
N ILE A 76 -5.70 -12.19 6.35
CA ILE A 76 -4.65 -11.24 6.77
C ILE A 76 -4.66 -11.07 8.29
N TYR A 77 -5.85 -10.93 8.90
CA TYR A 77 -5.99 -10.77 10.34
C TYR A 77 -5.52 -12.00 11.09
N ASP A 78 -5.99 -13.17 10.69
CA ASP A 78 -5.55 -14.45 11.25
C ASP A 78 -4.03 -14.63 11.15
N PHE A 79 -3.45 -14.27 9.99
CA PHE A 79 -2.01 -14.35 9.80
C PHE A 79 -1.24 -13.49 10.79
N VAL A 80 -1.69 -12.26 11.02
CA VAL A 80 -1.06 -11.33 11.97
C VAL A 80 -1.34 -11.76 13.41
N ASP A 81 -2.56 -12.19 13.73
CA ASP A 81 -2.96 -12.57 15.08
C ASP A 81 -2.32 -13.85 15.58
N GLU A 82 -2.06 -14.79 14.69
CA GLU A 82 -1.37 -16.04 14.99
C GLU A 82 0.16 -15.89 15.06
N SER A 83 0.71 -14.71 14.76
CA SER A 83 2.14 -14.43 14.73
C SER A 83 2.63 -13.90 16.08
N GLU A 84 3.84 -14.28 16.47
CA GLU A 84 4.52 -13.65 17.61
C GLU A 84 5.08 -12.29 17.21
N LYS A 85 5.65 -12.19 15.99
CA LYS A 85 6.20 -10.97 15.46
C LYS A 85 6.14 -10.91 13.95
N THR A 86 5.32 -10.00 13.44
CA THR A 86 5.13 -9.78 12.00
C THR A 86 5.92 -8.57 11.52
N VAL A 87 6.59 -8.72 10.37
CA VAL A 87 7.24 -7.65 9.62
C VAL A 87 6.70 -7.62 8.19
N VAL A 88 6.43 -6.43 7.67
CA VAL A 88 6.11 -6.21 6.26
C VAL A 88 7.40 -5.82 5.54
N VAL A 89 7.76 -6.54 4.49
CA VAL A 89 8.89 -6.23 3.62
C VAL A 89 8.39 -5.85 2.23
N VAL A 90 8.81 -4.71 1.75
CA VAL A 90 8.27 -4.10 0.53
C VAL A 90 9.38 -3.92 -0.49
N ASP A 91 9.19 -4.51 -1.65
CA ASP A 91 9.98 -4.24 -2.85
C ASP A 91 9.38 -3.02 -3.57
N CYS A 92 10.03 -1.88 -3.40
CA CYS A 92 9.52 -0.60 -3.89
C CYS A 92 9.58 -0.46 -5.41
N GLU A 93 10.45 -1.20 -6.09
CA GLU A 93 10.55 -1.17 -7.55
C GLU A 93 9.38 -1.92 -8.22
N ASN A 94 8.90 -2.99 -7.58
CA ASN A 94 7.88 -3.88 -8.12
C ASN A 94 6.49 -3.69 -7.49
N SER A 95 6.30 -2.64 -6.69
CA SER A 95 5.04 -2.37 -5.98
C SER A 95 4.57 -0.93 -6.15
N ASP A 96 3.27 -0.71 -6.00
CA ASP A 96 2.64 0.62 -6.05
C ASP A 96 2.39 1.14 -4.62
N PRO A 97 3.02 2.26 -4.20
CA PRO A 97 2.86 2.83 -2.87
C PRO A 97 1.43 3.23 -2.55
N TYR A 98 0.67 3.66 -3.55
CA TYR A 98 -0.71 4.11 -3.35
C TYR A 98 -1.66 2.95 -3.13
N LYS A 99 -1.46 1.83 -3.86
CA LYS A 99 -2.22 0.59 -3.66
C LYS A 99 -1.93 0.01 -2.28
N LEU A 100 -0.65 -0.08 -1.89
CA LEU A 100 -0.29 -0.56 -0.55
C LEU A 100 -0.87 0.33 0.55
N CYS A 101 -0.77 1.64 0.40
CA CYS A 101 -1.33 2.59 1.35
C CYS A 101 -2.86 2.46 1.47
N ALA A 102 -3.57 2.27 0.35
CA ALA A 102 -5.01 2.02 0.33
C ALA A 102 -5.34 0.69 1.02
N THR A 103 -4.59 -0.37 0.74
CA THR A 103 -4.74 -1.68 1.38
C THR A 103 -4.63 -1.58 2.90
N LEU A 104 -3.53 -1.01 3.40
CA LEU A 104 -3.29 -0.88 4.83
C LEU A 104 -4.33 -0.01 5.55
N ARG A 105 -4.89 1.00 4.86
CA ARG A 105 -5.97 1.85 5.42
C ARG A 105 -7.33 1.17 5.45
N ASN A 106 -7.56 0.16 4.62
CA ASN A 106 -8.81 -0.61 4.60
C ASN A 106 -8.80 -1.81 5.54
N LEU A 107 -7.66 -2.10 6.17
CA LEU A 107 -7.54 -3.12 7.19
C LEU A 107 -7.82 -2.55 8.59
N ASP A 108 -8.19 -3.42 9.51
CA ASP A 108 -8.46 -3.05 10.89
C ASP A 108 -7.21 -2.51 11.59
N ASN A 109 -7.34 -1.32 12.20
CA ASN A 109 -6.22 -0.66 12.83
C ASN A 109 -5.68 -1.42 14.06
N GLU A 110 -6.52 -2.13 14.81
CA GLU A 110 -6.09 -2.86 16.01
C GLU A 110 -5.20 -4.03 15.59
N VAL A 111 -5.57 -4.76 14.54
CA VAL A 111 -4.76 -5.84 13.99
C VAL A 111 -3.48 -5.31 13.36
N MET A 112 -3.59 -4.24 12.59
CA MET A 112 -2.43 -3.66 11.91
C MET A 112 -1.37 -3.10 12.87
N GLN A 113 -1.76 -2.66 14.06
CA GLN A 113 -0.82 -2.22 15.11
C GLN A 113 0.04 -3.36 15.70
N LYS A 114 -0.34 -4.63 15.48
CA LYS A 114 0.46 -5.79 15.87
C LYS A 114 1.64 -6.04 14.92
N ILE A 115 1.63 -5.43 13.73
CA ILE A 115 2.79 -5.44 12.82
C ILE A 115 3.88 -4.57 13.41
N SER A 116 5.07 -5.15 13.62
CA SER A 116 6.16 -4.48 14.31
C SER A 116 6.80 -3.37 13.49
N THR A 117 6.94 -3.56 12.18
CA THR A 117 7.52 -2.57 11.27
C THR A 117 7.21 -2.87 9.80
N ILE A 118 7.23 -1.84 8.97
CA ILE A 118 7.25 -1.94 7.52
C ILE A 118 8.64 -1.55 7.05
N ILE A 119 9.32 -2.42 6.33
CA ILE A 119 10.66 -2.17 5.79
C ILE A 119 10.53 -1.98 4.27
N LEU A 120 10.85 -0.78 3.81
CA LEU A 120 10.86 -0.41 2.40
C LEU A 120 12.25 -0.60 1.83
N PHE A 121 12.36 -1.36 0.75
CA PHE A 121 13.60 -1.53 0.00
C PHE A 121 13.49 -0.78 -1.31
N ASP A 122 14.21 0.31 -1.42
CA ASP A 122 14.03 1.30 -2.45
C ASP A 122 15.34 1.76 -3.06
N ASP A 123 15.26 2.38 -4.22
CA ASP A 123 16.38 3.08 -4.81
C ASP A 123 16.13 4.60 -4.90
N VAL A 124 17.11 5.34 -5.39
CA VAL A 124 17.05 6.80 -5.46
C VAL A 124 15.91 7.32 -6.35
N HIS A 125 15.39 6.49 -7.25
CA HIS A 125 14.42 6.93 -8.25
C HIS A 125 12.97 6.94 -7.76
N THR A 126 12.63 6.09 -6.79
CA THR A 126 11.24 5.89 -6.33
C THR A 126 10.97 6.39 -4.89
N ALA A 127 12.04 6.73 -4.15
CA ALA A 127 11.98 7.07 -2.73
C ALA A 127 10.95 8.16 -2.35
N SER A 128 10.74 9.15 -3.20
CA SER A 128 9.79 10.24 -2.91
C SER A 128 8.34 9.76 -2.84
N ALA A 129 7.96 8.81 -3.69
CA ALA A 129 6.60 8.26 -3.71
C ALA A 129 6.30 7.41 -2.46
N TRP A 130 7.30 6.68 -1.96
CA TRP A 130 7.16 5.79 -0.79
C TRP A 130 7.06 6.52 0.55
N ARG A 131 7.49 7.76 0.65
CA ARG A 131 7.30 8.61 1.85
C ARG A 131 5.84 8.80 2.26
N ILE A 132 4.92 8.48 1.35
CA ILE A 132 3.50 8.53 1.65
C ILE A 132 3.12 7.59 2.80
N LEU A 133 3.72 6.40 2.89
CA LEU A 133 3.44 5.44 3.94
C LEU A 133 3.71 6.01 5.34
N GLU A 134 4.82 6.72 5.54
CA GLU A 134 5.15 7.37 6.82
C GLU A 134 4.05 8.34 7.30
N SER A 135 3.29 8.91 6.36
CA SER A 135 2.25 9.90 6.64
C SER A 135 0.88 9.30 6.87
N PHE A 136 0.61 8.11 6.34
CA PHE A 136 -0.74 7.53 6.31
C PHE A 136 -0.90 6.25 7.12
N VAL A 137 0.18 5.61 7.54
CA VAL A 137 0.13 4.43 8.41
C VAL A 137 0.71 4.74 9.78
N LYS A 138 0.18 4.07 10.82
CA LYS A 138 0.64 4.22 12.20
C LYS A 138 1.73 3.21 12.57
N ILE A 139 2.03 2.28 11.67
CA ILE A 139 3.06 1.26 11.85
C ILE A 139 4.42 1.95 11.62
N PRO A 140 5.45 1.67 12.42
CA PRO A 140 6.80 2.17 12.16
C PRO A 140 7.29 1.80 10.76
N VAL A 141 7.83 2.76 10.02
CA VAL A 141 8.36 2.55 8.67
C VAL A 141 9.87 2.76 8.69
N GLU A 142 10.62 1.76 8.25
CA GLU A 142 12.05 1.83 8.00
C GLU A 142 12.28 1.90 6.49
N HIS A 143 12.93 2.93 5.97
CA HIS A 143 13.19 3.12 4.57
C HIS A 143 14.67 2.87 4.27
N ILE A 144 14.98 1.77 3.59
CA ILE A 144 16.33 1.35 3.24
C ILE A 144 16.61 1.76 1.80
N MET A 145 17.49 2.75 1.64
CA MET A 145 17.93 3.22 0.33
C MET A 145 19.07 2.37 -0.19
N ILE A 146 18.93 1.87 -1.40
CA ILE A 146 19.90 0.97 -2.04
C ILE A 146 20.60 1.70 -3.17
N GLU A 147 21.91 1.81 -3.07
CA GLU A 147 22.73 2.38 -4.12
C GLU A 147 22.97 1.37 -5.24
N ARG A 148 22.74 1.78 -6.49
CA ARG A 148 23.07 0.97 -7.66
C ARG A 148 24.54 1.14 -8.03
N ILE A 149 25.30 0.04 -8.05
CA ILE A 149 26.69 0.03 -8.53
C ILE A 149 26.72 0.11 -10.05
N LYS A 150 25.71 -0.47 -10.73
CA LYS A 150 25.53 -0.41 -12.18
C LYS A 150 24.11 0.04 -12.48
N GLN A 151 23.93 0.95 -13.45
CA GLN A 151 22.62 1.53 -13.80
C GLN A 151 21.53 0.48 -14.12
N ASN A 152 21.90 -0.65 -14.69
CA ASN A 152 20.96 -1.67 -15.16
C ASN A 152 20.81 -2.88 -14.22
N LYS A 153 21.34 -2.82 -12.99
CA LYS A 153 21.21 -3.93 -12.05
C LYS A 153 20.75 -3.42 -10.69
N SER A 154 19.52 -3.76 -10.35
CA SER A 154 19.01 -3.58 -8.98
C SER A 154 19.66 -4.58 -8.02
N LEU A 155 19.76 -4.20 -6.77
CA LEU A 155 20.19 -5.04 -5.66
C LEU A 155 19.10 -5.13 -4.60
N VAL A 156 17.88 -4.69 -4.92
CA VAL A 156 16.75 -4.63 -4.00
C VAL A 156 16.41 -6.03 -3.50
N ASP A 157 16.24 -6.98 -4.39
CA ASP A 157 15.96 -8.38 -4.13
C ASP A 157 16.96 -9.04 -3.17
N ILE A 158 18.26 -8.84 -3.43
CA ILE A 158 19.33 -9.38 -2.60
C ILE A 158 19.32 -8.74 -1.21
N LYS A 159 19.14 -7.42 -1.14
CA LYS A 159 19.15 -6.69 0.13
C LYS A 159 17.91 -7.01 0.97
N LEU A 160 16.74 -7.11 0.34
CA LEU A 160 15.51 -7.52 0.99
C LEU A 160 15.64 -8.93 1.55
N THR A 161 16.12 -9.89 0.74
CA THR A 161 16.33 -11.27 1.17
C THR A 161 17.31 -11.36 2.35
N ALA A 162 18.46 -10.68 2.27
CA ALA A 162 19.44 -10.66 3.34
C ALA A 162 18.88 -10.07 4.64
N ARG A 163 18.11 -8.97 4.54
CA ARG A 163 17.49 -8.34 5.70
C ARG A 163 16.38 -9.21 6.29
N ALA A 164 15.55 -9.85 5.48
CA ALA A 164 14.51 -10.77 5.97
C ALA A 164 15.14 -11.94 6.77
N CYS A 165 16.24 -12.52 6.28
CA CYS A 165 17.01 -13.51 7.04
C CYS A 165 17.54 -12.95 8.36
N GLN A 166 18.06 -11.71 8.39
CA GLN A 166 18.50 -11.07 9.63
C GLN A 166 17.33 -10.85 10.62
N GLU A 167 16.16 -10.39 10.13
CA GLU A 167 14.98 -10.23 10.97
C GLU A 167 14.56 -11.57 11.59
N HIS A 168 14.56 -12.63 10.80
CA HIS A 168 14.20 -13.96 11.28
C HIS A 168 15.17 -14.47 12.35
N TYR A 169 16.47 -14.60 12.01
CA TYR A 169 17.45 -15.25 12.88
C TYR A 169 17.94 -14.38 14.04
N GLN A 170 18.04 -13.07 13.87
CA GLN A 170 18.59 -12.18 14.88
C GLN A 170 17.53 -11.47 15.72
N ARG A 171 16.36 -11.19 15.12
CA ARG A 171 15.30 -10.44 15.78
C ARG A 171 14.04 -11.26 16.06
N GLN A 172 14.12 -12.58 15.79
CA GLN A 172 13.06 -13.54 16.08
C GLN A 172 11.73 -13.18 15.41
N VAL A 173 11.77 -12.66 14.19
CA VAL A 173 10.57 -12.47 13.37
C VAL A 173 10.15 -13.82 12.84
N ASP A 174 8.93 -14.24 13.15
CA ASP A 174 8.37 -15.53 12.73
C ASP A 174 7.46 -15.40 11.50
N SER A 175 7.02 -14.21 11.17
CA SER A 175 6.04 -13.98 10.12
C SER A 175 6.37 -12.78 9.25
N PHE A 176 6.30 -12.99 7.92
CA PHE A 176 6.61 -11.97 6.93
C PHE A 176 5.44 -11.74 5.99
N VAL A 177 5.04 -10.47 5.83
CA VAL A 177 4.19 -10.04 4.72
C VAL A 177 5.10 -9.50 3.63
N ILE A 178 5.21 -10.22 2.52
CA ILE A 178 6.01 -9.80 1.36
C ILE A 178 5.09 -9.01 0.41
N VAL A 179 5.49 -7.78 0.09
CA VAL A 179 4.82 -6.93 -0.89
C VAL A 179 5.70 -6.85 -2.12
N SER A 180 5.50 -7.75 -3.04
CA SER A 180 6.14 -7.80 -4.35
C SER A 180 5.44 -8.80 -5.26
N SER A 181 5.47 -8.51 -6.57
CA SER A 181 4.97 -9.40 -7.61
C SER A 181 6.08 -10.17 -8.32
N ASP A 182 7.32 -10.05 -7.84
CA ASP A 182 8.49 -10.68 -8.44
C ASP A 182 8.63 -12.14 -7.97
N SER A 183 8.83 -13.05 -8.91
CA SER A 183 9.03 -14.47 -8.65
C SER A 183 10.35 -14.80 -7.93
N ASP A 184 11.34 -13.91 -7.98
CA ASP A 184 12.65 -14.13 -7.38
C ASP A 184 12.58 -14.28 -5.85
N TYR A 185 11.50 -13.74 -5.21
CA TYR A 185 11.25 -13.94 -3.77
C TYR A 185 10.83 -15.35 -3.38
N TRP A 186 10.53 -16.22 -4.34
CA TRP A 186 10.37 -17.66 -4.04
C TRP A 186 11.62 -18.25 -3.40
N GLY A 187 12.81 -17.75 -3.78
CA GLY A 187 14.08 -18.13 -3.16
C GLY A 187 14.14 -17.80 -1.67
N LEU A 188 13.66 -16.64 -1.27
CA LEU A 188 13.55 -16.26 0.15
C LEU A 188 12.57 -17.16 0.90
N ILE A 189 11.38 -17.33 0.36
CA ILE A 189 10.31 -18.12 0.99
C ILE A 189 10.76 -19.56 1.24
N SER A 190 11.34 -20.20 0.22
CA SER A 190 11.83 -21.58 0.32
C SER A 190 13.03 -21.75 1.24
N SER A 191 13.80 -20.68 1.51
CA SER A 191 14.98 -20.71 2.35
C SER A 191 14.70 -20.54 3.85
N LEU A 192 13.49 -20.13 4.21
CA LEU A 192 13.07 -19.93 5.61
C LEU A 192 11.85 -20.81 5.94
N PRO A 193 12.00 -22.14 6.02
CA PRO A 193 10.89 -23.08 6.21
C PRO A 193 10.18 -22.93 7.56
N ASP A 194 10.87 -22.37 8.56
CA ASP A 194 10.32 -22.13 9.89
C ASP A 194 9.59 -20.77 10.01
N ALA A 195 9.67 -19.93 8.99
CA ALA A 195 8.96 -18.66 8.93
C ALA A 195 7.61 -18.82 8.22
N ARG A 196 6.65 -17.98 8.62
CA ARG A 196 5.35 -17.90 7.97
C ARG A 196 5.35 -16.77 6.95
N PHE A 197 4.66 -16.98 5.84
CA PHE A 197 4.58 -15.99 4.77
C PHE A 197 3.15 -15.70 4.35
N LEU A 198 2.89 -14.42 4.08
CA LEU A 198 1.75 -13.90 3.35
C LEU A 198 2.28 -13.00 2.24
N VAL A 199 1.74 -13.11 1.03
CA VAL A 199 2.24 -12.34 -0.11
C VAL A 199 1.16 -11.42 -0.65
N MET A 200 1.47 -10.14 -0.80
CA MET A 200 0.61 -9.14 -1.42
C MET A 200 1.17 -8.80 -2.80
N ILE A 201 0.39 -9.07 -3.84
CA ILE A 201 0.81 -8.93 -5.24
C ILE A 201 -0.07 -7.94 -5.99
N GLU A 202 0.43 -7.46 -7.12
CA GLU A 202 -0.39 -6.74 -8.10
C GLU A 202 -0.81 -7.69 -9.21
N ARG A 203 -2.09 -7.63 -9.59
CA ARG A 203 -2.73 -8.60 -10.50
C ARG A 203 -2.02 -8.71 -11.85
N GLU A 204 -1.67 -7.58 -12.44
CA GLU A 204 -1.06 -7.51 -13.77
C GLU A 204 0.45 -7.78 -13.77
N LYS A 205 1.11 -7.70 -12.61
CA LYS A 205 2.57 -7.85 -12.52
C LYS A 205 3.00 -9.26 -12.16
N CYS A 206 2.18 -10.00 -11.41
CA CYS A 206 2.55 -11.33 -10.92
C CYS A 206 2.28 -12.40 -11.96
N GLY A 207 3.31 -13.14 -12.35
CA GLY A 207 3.22 -14.26 -13.29
C GLY A 207 2.50 -15.49 -12.71
N PRO A 208 2.01 -16.40 -13.60
CA PRO A 208 1.29 -17.59 -13.17
C PRO A 208 2.15 -18.57 -12.37
N ASP A 209 3.44 -18.66 -12.66
CA ASP A 209 4.35 -19.61 -12.01
C ASP A 209 4.50 -19.30 -10.51
N MET A 210 4.62 -18.02 -10.16
CA MET A 210 4.69 -17.59 -8.74
C MET A 210 3.38 -17.90 -8.01
N LYS A 211 2.24 -17.59 -8.63
CA LYS A 211 0.93 -17.90 -8.05
C LYS A 211 0.75 -19.40 -7.80
N SER A 212 1.15 -20.23 -8.77
CA SER A 212 1.11 -21.68 -8.64
C SER A 212 2.00 -22.18 -7.49
N ALA A 213 3.23 -21.68 -7.41
CA ALA A 213 4.17 -22.04 -6.35
C ALA A 213 3.64 -21.69 -4.95
N LEU A 214 3.07 -20.48 -4.78
CA LEU A 214 2.44 -20.05 -3.53
C LEU A 214 1.25 -20.96 -3.15
N ALA A 215 0.38 -21.26 -4.13
CA ALA A 215 -0.76 -22.11 -3.94
C ALA A 215 -0.35 -23.53 -3.52
N ASP A 216 0.62 -24.12 -4.23
CA ASP A 216 1.13 -25.47 -3.93
C ASP A 216 1.77 -25.58 -2.54
N ALA A 217 2.41 -24.49 -2.11
CA ALA A 217 2.97 -24.40 -0.75
C ALA A 217 1.92 -24.09 0.33
N GLY A 218 0.68 -23.79 -0.05
CA GLY A 218 -0.38 -23.38 0.88
C GLY A 218 -0.15 -21.99 1.49
N ILE A 219 0.61 -21.14 0.81
CA ILE A 219 0.87 -19.75 1.23
C ILE A 219 -0.22 -18.86 0.70
N PHE A 220 -0.90 -18.16 1.60
CA PHE A 220 -1.93 -17.21 1.20
C PHE A 220 -1.32 -16.01 0.49
N TYR A 221 -1.87 -15.64 -0.66
CA TYR A 221 -1.60 -14.38 -1.31
C TYR A 221 -2.89 -13.62 -1.61
N CYS A 222 -2.80 -12.30 -1.64
CA CYS A 222 -3.91 -11.44 -2.02
C CYS A 222 -3.46 -10.36 -3.00
N TYR A 223 -4.43 -9.79 -3.71
CA TYR A 223 -4.16 -8.71 -4.65
C TYR A 223 -4.36 -7.35 -3.97
N LEU A 224 -3.35 -6.48 -4.06
CA LEU A 224 -3.47 -5.07 -3.65
C LEU A 224 -4.60 -4.36 -4.41
N ASP A 225 -4.89 -4.81 -5.63
CA ASP A 225 -5.94 -4.28 -6.50
C ASP A 225 -7.35 -4.53 -5.99
N ASP A 226 -7.55 -5.52 -5.10
CA ASP A 226 -8.87 -5.87 -4.58
C ASP A 226 -9.33 -4.95 -3.45
N PHE A 227 -8.41 -4.18 -2.85
CA PHE A 227 -8.75 -3.22 -1.82
C PHE A 227 -9.28 -1.92 -2.42
N TYR A 228 -10.15 -1.26 -1.68
CA TYR A 228 -10.90 -0.10 -2.15
C TYR A 228 -10.02 0.96 -2.84
N SER A 229 -10.10 1.00 -4.16
CA SER A 229 -9.28 1.88 -5.01
C SER A 229 -9.71 3.35 -4.96
N GLY A 230 -10.96 3.67 -4.56
CA GLY A 230 -11.42 5.04 -4.41
C GLY A 230 -10.59 5.85 -3.41
N ASN A 231 -10.09 5.21 -2.36
CA ASN A 231 -9.15 5.83 -1.44
C ASN A 231 -7.79 6.15 -2.09
N SER A 232 -7.38 5.40 -3.10
CA SER A 232 -6.08 5.64 -3.75
C SER A 232 -6.05 6.97 -4.49
N GLU A 233 -7.13 7.38 -5.14
CA GLU A 233 -7.22 8.66 -5.82
C GLU A 233 -7.15 9.85 -4.84
N ASP A 234 -7.82 9.76 -3.69
CA ASP A 234 -7.71 10.77 -2.63
C ASP A 234 -6.31 10.79 -2.03
N ILE A 235 -5.68 9.62 -1.86
CA ILE A 235 -4.31 9.52 -1.37
C ILE A 235 -3.35 10.16 -2.37
N LYS A 236 -3.46 9.86 -3.66
CA LYS A 236 -2.65 10.46 -4.74
C LYS A 236 -2.81 11.98 -4.78
N LYS A 237 -4.05 12.45 -4.74
CA LYS A 237 -4.37 13.89 -4.73
C LYS A 237 -3.74 14.58 -3.52
N ASN A 238 -3.89 14.02 -2.32
CA ASN A 238 -3.31 14.57 -1.11
C ASN A 238 -1.77 14.55 -1.13
N ALA A 239 -1.17 13.49 -1.68
CA ALA A 239 0.28 13.41 -1.85
C ALA A 239 0.79 14.47 -2.81
N LEU A 240 0.09 14.67 -3.93
CA LEU A 240 0.43 15.71 -4.91
C LEU A 240 0.37 17.10 -4.28
N PHE A 241 -0.72 17.43 -3.57
CA PHE A 241 -0.83 18.70 -2.88
C PHE A 241 0.29 18.89 -1.85
N LYS A 242 0.59 17.85 -1.06
CA LYS A 242 1.65 17.92 -0.05
C LYS A 242 3.02 18.19 -0.68
N GLU A 243 3.33 17.55 -1.81
CA GLU A 243 4.60 17.77 -2.51
C GLU A 243 4.64 19.14 -3.19
N MET A 244 3.52 19.61 -3.74
CA MET A 244 3.41 20.98 -4.28
C MET A 244 3.64 22.04 -3.18
N TYR A 245 3.00 21.89 -2.01
CA TYR A 245 3.24 22.79 -0.87
C TYR A 245 4.69 22.75 -0.43
N ARG A 246 5.29 21.57 -0.32
CA ARG A 246 6.70 21.43 0.05
C ARG A 246 7.62 22.14 -0.96
N TRP A 247 7.31 22.01 -2.25
CA TRP A 247 8.06 22.69 -3.30
C TRP A 247 7.90 24.20 -3.21
N ILE A 248 6.69 24.69 -2.96
CA ILE A 248 6.39 26.12 -2.76
C ILE A 248 7.17 26.66 -1.55
N ASP A 249 7.09 25.97 -0.41
CA ASP A 249 7.80 26.37 0.83
C ASP A 249 9.32 26.42 0.64
N ASN A 250 9.88 25.51 -0.16
CA ASN A 250 11.33 25.50 -0.45
C ASN A 250 11.75 26.54 -1.51
N SER A 251 10.84 26.95 -2.39
CA SER A 251 11.15 27.81 -3.53
C SER A 251 10.79 29.27 -3.30
N ILE A 252 9.79 29.55 -2.46
CA ILE A 252 9.27 30.90 -2.23
C ILE A 252 9.62 31.36 -0.81
N HIS A 253 10.82 31.91 -0.64
CA HIS A 253 11.23 32.58 0.60
C HIS A 253 10.97 34.08 0.52
N LEU A 254 9.71 34.48 0.45
CA LEU A 254 9.33 35.86 0.47
C LEU A 254 9.03 36.33 1.90
N ASN A 255 9.98 36.97 2.57
CA ASN A 255 9.69 37.74 3.77
C ASN A 255 9.14 39.11 3.39
N VAL A 256 7.84 39.27 3.55
CA VAL A 256 7.14 40.50 3.17
C VAL A 256 7.61 41.72 3.97
N ASN A 257 8.02 41.57 5.20
CA ASN A 257 8.56 42.66 6.01
C ASN A 257 9.92 43.08 5.50
N ASP A 258 10.81 42.11 5.21
CA ASP A 258 12.14 42.41 4.66
C ASP A 258 12.04 43.07 3.28
N MET A 259 11.09 42.62 2.44
CA MET A 259 10.78 43.24 1.16
C MET A 259 10.33 44.69 1.34
N PHE A 260 9.43 44.97 2.27
CA PHE A 260 8.93 46.31 2.54
C PHE A 260 10.02 47.24 3.11
N ASP A 261 10.81 46.73 4.05
CA ASP A 261 11.94 47.46 4.60
C ASP A 261 13.01 47.77 3.54
N ALA A 262 13.29 46.82 2.65
CA ALA A 262 14.19 47.05 1.52
C ALA A 262 13.63 48.10 0.54
N ALA A 263 12.33 48.07 0.25
CA ALA A 263 11.68 49.06 -0.58
C ALA A 263 11.77 50.50 0.03
N LEU A 264 11.51 50.62 1.33
CA LEU A 264 11.64 51.89 2.04
C LEU A 264 13.08 52.43 2.00
N ARG A 265 14.08 51.56 2.24
CA ARG A 265 15.50 51.94 2.14
C ARG A 265 15.87 52.37 0.74
N ASN A 266 15.47 51.63 -0.29
CA ASN A 266 15.83 51.91 -1.67
C ASN A 266 15.18 53.19 -2.22
N THR A 267 13.96 53.49 -1.76
CA THR A 267 13.24 54.71 -2.15
C THR A 267 13.54 55.90 -1.26
N ARG A 268 14.24 55.72 -0.14
CA ARG A 268 14.49 56.74 0.89
C ARG A 268 13.20 57.35 1.45
N ILE A 269 12.11 56.58 1.43
CA ILE A 269 10.85 57.01 2.04
C ILE A 269 10.89 56.66 3.51
N GLU A 270 10.62 57.64 4.37
CA GLU A 270 10.46 57.45 5.80
C GLU A 270 8.98 57.35 6.13
N MET A 271 8.62 56.34 6.92
CA MET A 271 7.27 56.15 7.41
C MET A 271 7.28 55.95 8.91
N SER A 272 6.37 56.60 9.60
CA SER A 272 6.09 56.32 11.00
C SER A 272 5.51 54.91 11.19
N PRO A 273 5.57 54.34 12.39
CA PRO A 273 4.98 53.03 12.66
C PRO A 273 3.46 52.93 12.31
N ALA A 274 2.75 54.02 12.44
CA ALA A 274 1.31 54.09 12.11
C ALA A 274 1.10 54.04 10.57
N GLU A 275 1.87 54.80 9.81
CA GLU A 275 1.82 54.81 8.33
C GLU A 275 2.25 53.46 7.75
N ARG A 276 3.29 52.82 8.32
CA ARG A 276 3.73 51.47 7.92
C ARG A 276 2.59 50.44 8.11
N ARG A 277 1.89 50.46 9.25
CA ARG A 277 0.77 49.58 9.54
C ARG A 277 -0.38 49.83 8.56
N GLN A 278 -0.72 51.09 8.29
CA GLN A 278 -1.78 51.44 7.34
C GLN A 278 -1.43 50.99 5.93
N PHE A 279 -0.19 51.17 5.48
CA PHE A 279 0.26 50.71 4.17
C PHE A 279 0.20 49.18 4.06
N TYR A 280 0.65 48.49 5.12
CA TYR A 280 0.59 47.04 5.19
C TYR A 280 -0.87 46.54 5.04
N GLU A 281 -1.79 47.03 5.85
CA GLU A 281 -3.19 46.61 5.82
C GLU A 281 -3.87 46.91 4.48
N LYS A 282 -3.54 48.05 3.86
CA LYS A 282 -4.18 48.47 2.62
C LYS A 282 -3.63 47.77 1.36
N HIS A 283 -2.33 47.54 1.27
CA HIS A 283 -1.66 47.12 0.04
C HIS A 283 -0.97 45.77 0.14
N ILE A 284 -0.28 45.49 1.24
CA ILE A 284 0.55 44.28 1.36
C ILE A 284 -0.30 43.07 1.74
N LYS A 285 -1.20 43.21 2.72
CA LYS A 285 -2.08 42.15 3.17
C LYS A 285 -2.99 41.57 2.06
N HIS A 286 -3.22 42.37 1.03
CA HIS A 286 -4.06 42.02 -0.12
C HIS A 286 -3.25 41.69 -1.38
N MET A 287 -2.01 41.25 -1.24
CA MET A 287 -1.24 40.73 -2.35
C MET A 287 -1.95 39.55 -2.96
N THR A 288 -1.99 39.46 -4.29
CA THR A 288 -2.53 38.34 -5.04
C THR A 288 -1.41 37.67 -5.80
N LEU A 289 -1.44 36.34 -5.78
CA LEU A 289 -0.58 35.49 -6.59
C LEU A 289 -1.36 35.13 -7.85
N THR A 290 -0.81 35.44 -9.02
CA THR A 290 -1.39 35.10 -10.32
C THR A 290 -0.48 34.14 -11.07
N ILE A 291 -1.07 33.25 -11.86
CA ILE A 291 -0.37 32.28 -12.69
C ILE A 291 -0.77 32.55 -14.13
N ASP A 292 0.22 32.77 -15.00
CA ASP A 292 -0.02 32.98 -16.44
C ASP A 292 -0.24 31.65 -17.18
N GLU A 293 -0.60 31.74 -18.47
CA GLU A 293 -0.85 30.56 -19.33
C GLU A 293 0.39 29.64 -19.50
N ASN A 294 1.59 30.15 -19.24
CA ASN A 294 2.84 29.41 -19.30
C ASN A 294 3.25 28.82 -17.95
N GLY A 295 2.43 29.03 -16.89
CA GLY A 295 2.72 28.56 -15.54
C GLY A 295 3.67 29.47 -14.74
N ASN A 296 3.98 30.69 -15.22
CA ASN A 296 4.81 31.62 -14.46
C ASN A 296 3.99 32.27 -13.35
N VAL A 297 4.59 32.33 -12.18
CA VAL A 297 3.99 32.93 -11.00
C VAL A 297 4.40 34.40 -10.89
N SER A 298 3.45 35.30 -10.74
CA SER A 298 3.65 36.69 -10.42
C SER A 298 2.90 37.11 -9.16
N ILE A 299 3.46 38.05 -8.44
CA ILE A 299 2.86 38.60 -7.22
C ILE A 299 2.52 40.06 -7.47
N GLU A 300 1.25 40.38 -7.31
CA GLU A 300 0.75 41.74 -7.51
C GLU A 300 0.34 42.39 -6.19
N LEU A 301 0.75 43.61 -5.99
CA LEU A 301 0.28 44.48 -4.92
C LEU A 301 -1.01 45.18 -5.36
N LYS A 302 -2.01 45.21 -4.51
CA LYS A 302 -3.23 45.94 -4.76
C LYS A 302 -2.88 47.43 -4.82
N ARG A 303 -2.93 48.00 -6.02
CA ARG A 303 -2.88 49.45 -6.22
C ARG A 303 -4.25 49.99 -5.86
N GLY A 304 -4.31 50.77 -4.80
CA GLY A 304 -5.55 51.39 -4.31
C GLY A 304 -6.19 52.38 -5.29
#